data_04c701339b91fc95247b5ee6075a4652
#
_entry.id   04c701339b91fc95247b5ee6075a4652
#
_cell.length_a   1.000
_cell.length_b   1.000
_cell.length_c   1.000
_cell.angle_alpha   90.00
_cell.angle_beta   90.00
_cell.angle_gamma   90.00
#
_symmetry.space_group_name_H-M   'P 1'
#
loop_
_entity.id
_entity.type
_entity.pdbx_description
1 polymer ?
#
loop_
_entity_poly.entity_id
_entity_poly.type
_entity_poly.pdbx_seq_one_letter_code
_entity_poly.pdbx_strand_id
1 'polypeptide(L)'
;GLPSSTIAGASDSKWPDAQAGHEKCLSVTLALQAGADFVTQAAGTQASLMATALESYVIDNDMLGSILSAHTAIEVSEATLDPAAIHAAATGAGHFLGEAETLARMNTDFLYPQIGDRRTIGEWQDDGAADSWKRAHARVREILAAPPPCLIDAALAAQLETEFDLRRLSGEMTAAQESQDV
;
A
#
# COMPACT_ATOMS: atom_id res chain seq x y z
N GLY A 1 17.95 -21.72 7.74
CA GLY A 1 17.78 -21.39 6.36
C GLY A 1 18.64 -20.20 5.96
N LEU A 2 18.80 -19.99 4.66
CA LEU A 2 19.38 -18.77 4.10
C LEU A 2 18.25 -17.82 3.75
N PRO A 3 18.47 -16.49 3.81
CA PRO A 3 17.53 -15.51 3.29
C PRO A 3 17.19 -15.80 1.82
N SER A 4 15.93 -15.64 1.45
CA SER A 4 15.43 -15.91 0.12
C SER A 4 14.79 -14.68 -0.49
N SER A 5 14.88 -14.55 -1.83
CA SER A 5 14.14 -13.54 -2.56
C SER A 5 13.42 -14.15 -3.75
N THR A 6 12.29 -13.55 -4.11
CA THR A 6 11.53 -13.96 -5.30
C THR A 6 10.94 -12.74 -6.01
N ILE A 7 10.58 -12.93 -7.28
CA ILE A 7 9.80 -11.96 -8.04
C ILE A 7 8.33 -12.33 -7.90
N ALA A 8 7.49 -11.39 -7.43
CA ALA A 8 6.05 -11.55 -7.40
C ALA A 8 5.37 -10.18 -7.49
N GLY A 9 4.09 -10.13 -7.89
CA GLY A 9 3.34 -8.89 -8.03
C GLY A 9 3.41 -8.24 -9.42
N ALA A 10 3.98 -8.91 -10.39
CA ALA A 10 3.83 -8.55 -11.80
C ALA A 10 2.48 -9.05 -12.34
N SER A 11 1.94 -8.35 -13.34
CA SER A 11 0.71 -8.75 -14.03
C SER A 11 0.89 -8.74 -15.54
N ASP A 12 0.21 -9.64 -16.22
CA ASP A 12 0.08 -9.63 -17.67
C ASP A 12 -0.96 -8.62 -18.17
N SER A 13 -1.80 -8.07 -17.31
CA SER A 13 -2.73 -7.03 -17.70
C SER A 13 -1.99 -5.76 -18.19
N LYS A 14 -2.58 -5.07 -19.16
CA LYS A 14 -2.07 -3.81 -19.74
C LYS A 14 -2.63 -2.59 -19.01
N TRP A 15 -3.49 -2.82 -18.03
CA TRP A 15 -4.19 -1.79 -17.27
C TRP A 15 -4.30 -2.18 -15.79
N PRO A 16 -4.34 -1.23 -14.84
CA PRO A 16 -4.61 -1.52 -13.43
C PRO A 16 -6.08 -1.91 -13.21
N ASP A 17 -6.46 -3.10 -13.66
CA ASP A 17 -7.83 -3.61 -13.66
C ASP A 17 -7.99 -4.83 -12.72
N ALA A 18 -9.12 -5.53 -12.82
CA ALA A 18 -9.40 -6.70 -12.01
C ALA A 18 -8.39 -7.84 -12.25
N GLN A 19 -7.89 -8.00 -13.49
CA GLN A 19 -6.86 -9.00 -13.80
C GLN A 19 -5.56 -8.64 -13.07
N ALA A 20 -5.13 -7.38 -13.14
CA ALA A 20 -3.92 -6.91 -12.45
C ALA A 20 -4.01 -7.16 -10.94
N GLY A 21 -5.12 -6.77 -10.32
CA GLY A 21 -5.35 -6.98 -8.88
C GLY A 21 -5.34 -8.46 -8.49
N HIS A 22 -5.99 -9.33 -9.29
CA HIS A 22 -6.05 -10.77 -9.03
C HIS A 22 -4.66 -11.43 -9.13
N GLU A 23 -3.93 -11.21 -10.21
CA GLU A 23 -2.63 -11.83 -10.45
C GLU A 23 -1.58 -11.40 -9.43
N LYS A 24 -1.54 -10.10 -9.12
CA LYS A 24 -0.59 -9.52 -8.15
C LYS A 24 -0.89 -9.99 -6.74
N CYS A 25 -2.14 -9.89 -6.29
CA CYS A 25 -2.55 -10.30 -4.95
C CYS A 25 -2.22 -11.77 -4.71
N LEU A 26 -2.58 -12.65 -5.64
CA LEU A 26 -2.32 -14.08 -5.52
C LEU A 26 -0.82 -14.39 -5.46
N SER A 27 -0.02 -13.84 -6.39
CA SER A 27 1.41 -14.15 -6.48
C SER A 27 2.19 -13.67 -5.26
N VAL A 28 1.91 -12.46 -4.77
CA VAL A 28 2.57 -11.92 -3.57
C VAL A 28 2.15 -12.69 -2.32
N THR A 29 0.86 -13.01 -2.17
CA THR A 29 0.37 -13.81 -1.04
C THR A 29 1.06 -15.17 -0.98
N LEU A 30 1.16 -15.87 -2.11
CA LEU A 30 1.83 -17.17 -2.18
C LEU A 30 3.32 -17.08 -1.90
N ALA A 31 4.00 -16.01 -2.35
CA ALA A 31 5.40 -15.77 -2.06
C ALA A 31 5.65 -15.61 -0.56
N LEU A 32 4.83 -14.83 0.14
CA LEU A 32 4.92 -14.67 1.60
C LEU A 32 4.59 -15.97 2.35
N GLN A 33 3.55 -16.69 1.93
CA GLN A 33 3.20 -17.98 2.54
C GLN A 33 4.28 -19.04 2.34
N ALA A 34 5.03 -18.96 1.24
CA ALA A 34 6.20 -19.81 1.00
C ALA A 34 7.43 -19.41 1.85
N GLY A 35 7.36 -18.32 2.59
CA GLY A 35 8.43 -17.84 3.47
C GLY A 35 9.51 -17.03 2.76
N ALA A 36 9.18 -16.32 1.67
CA ALA A 36 10.12 -15.41 1.04
C ALA A 36 10.41 -14.23 1.98
N ASP A 37 11.71 -13.97 2.22
CA ASP A 37 12.16 -12.85 3.06
C ASP A 37 12.11 -11.52 2.30
N PHE A 38 12.23 -11.57 0.96
CA PHE A 38 12.22 -10.39 0.12
C PHE A 38 11.46 -10.66 -1.19
N VAL A 39 10.47 -9.80 -1.48
CA VAL A 39 9.70 -9.87 -2.72
C VAL A 39 10.02 -8.65 -3.57
N THR A 40 10.58 -8.87 -4.75
CA THR A 40 10.88 -7.82 -5.73
C THR A 40 9.74 -7.64 -6.72
N GLN A 41 9.60 -6.43 -7.27
CA GLN A 41 8.58 -6.06 -8.26
C GLN A 41 7.13 -6.22 -7.76
N ALA A 42 6.92 -6.10 -6.46
CA ALA A 42 5.62 -6.30 -5.83
C ALA A 42 4.58 -5.23 -6.22
N ALA A 43 5.00 -4.09 -6.77
CA ALA A 43 4.13 -3.00 -7.14
C ALA A 43 4.46 -2.40 -8.52
N GLY A 44 3.45 -1.83 -9.18
CA GLY A 44 3.59 -1.03 -10.39
C GLY A 44 3.70 -1.80 -11.71
N THR A 45 4.15 -3.04 -11.68
CA THR A 45 4.57 -3.79 -12.87
C THR A 45 3.37 -4.39 -13.63
N GLN A 46 3.30 -4.10 -14.92
CA GLN A 46 2.23 -4.50 -15.84
C GLN A 46 2.80 -5.11 -17.14
N ALA A 47 1.93 -5.67 -17.97
CA ALA A 47 2.22 -6.13 -19.32
C ALA A 47 3.44 -7.05 -19.39
N SER A 48 3.50 -8.07 -18.53
CA SER A 48 4.61 -9.04 -18.49
C SER A 48 6.00 -8.35 -18.31
N LEU A 49 6.08 -7.41 -17.37
CA LEU A 49 7.28 -6.59 -17.05
C LEU A 49 7.62 -5.50 -18.08
N MET A 50 6.80 -5.32 -19.10
CA MET A 50 7.10 -4.38 -20.20
C MET A 50 6.57 -2.96 -19.96
N ALA A 51 5.70 -2.78 -18.96
CA ALA A 51 5.09 -1.49 -18.65
C ALA A 51 4.91 -1.28 -17.15
N THR A 52 4.69 -0.04 -16.79
CA THR A 52 4.30 0.37 -15.44
C THR A 52 3.29 1.51 -15.51
N ALA A 53 2.50 1.67 -14.46
CA ALA A 53 1.58 2.80 -14.29
C ALA A 53 1.72 3.35 -12.88
N LEU A 54 1.69 4.67 -12.74
CA LEU A 54 1.78 5.33 -11.43
C LEU A 54 0.59 4.96 -10.54
N GLU A 55 -0.60 4.86 -11.13
CA GLU A 55 -1.81 4.40 -10.45
C GLU A 55 -1.66 2.97 -9.91
N SER A 56 -0.96 2.10 -10.66
CA SER A 56 -0.64 0.76 -10.16
C SER A 56 0.17 0.80 -8.88
N TYR A 57 1.19 1.66 -8.77
CA TYR A 57 1.96 1.77 -7.52
C TYR A 57 1.06 2.12 -6.34
N VAL A 58 0.12 3.03 -6.54
CA VAL A 58 -0.80 3.49 -5.48
C VAL A 58 -1.82 2.40 -5.10
N ILE A 59 -2.41 1.70 -6.09
CA ILE A 59 -3.34 0.60 -5.87
C ILE A 59 -2.62 -0.58 -5.21
N ASP A 60 -1.45 -0.93 -5.72
CA ASP A 60 -0.68 -2.07 -5.25
C ASP A 60 -0.14 -1.84 -3.82
N ASN A 61 0.17 -0.60 -3.45
CA ASN A 61 0.54 -0.26 -2.07
C ASN A 61 -0.59 -0.60 -1.08
N ASP A 62 -1.82 -0.30 -1.43
CA ASP A 62 -3.01 -0.62 -0.62
C ASP A 62 -3.22 -2.15 -0.53
N MET A 63 -3.05 -2.84 -1.65
CA MET A 63 -3.09 -4.30 -1.73
C MET A 63 -2.00 -4.95 -0.86
N LEU A 64 -0.76 -4.47 -0.96
CA LEU A 64 0.37 -4.97 -0.18
C LEU A 64 0.16 -4.75 1.32
N GLY A 65 -0.38 -3.61 1.71
CA GLY A 65 -0.79 -3.36 3.10
C GLY A 65 -1.77 -4.40 3.60
N SER A 66 -2.77 -4.76 2.79
CA SER A 66 -3.76 -5.79 3.13
C SER A 66 -3.13 -7.18 3.26
N ILE A 67 -2.23 -7.55 2.35
CA ILE A 67 -1.51 -8.83 2.38
C ILE A 67 -0.61 -8.92 3.63
N LEU A 68 0.15 -7.87 3.93
CA LEU A 68 1.02 -7.81 5.10
C LEU A 68 0.23 -7.89 6.40
N SER A 69 -0.90 -7.17 6.49
CA SER A 69 -1.79 -7.23 7.64
C SER A 69 -2.35 -8.65 7.84
N ALA A 70 -2.77 -9.31 6.76
CA ALA A 70 -3.27 -10.70 6.82
C ALA A 70 -2.17 -11.72 7.19
N HIS A 71 -0.90 -11.40 6.95
CA HIS A 71 0.25 -12.25 7.29
C HIS A 71 0.79 -12.01 8.70
N THR A 72 0.36 -10.94 9.35
CA THR A 72 0.77 -10.64 10.73
C THR A 72 0.21 -11.69 11.68
N ALA A 73 1.08 -12.24 12.52
CA ALA A 73 0.70 -13.23 13.51
C ALA A 73 -0.24 -12.61 14.55
N ILE A 74 -1.26 -13.36 14.94
CA ILE A 74 -2.14 -12.97 16.07
C ILE A 74 -1.41 -13.29 17.35
N GLU A 75 -1.14 -12.26 18.17
CA GLU A 75 -0.61 -12.46 19.51
C GLU A 75 -1.67 -13.11 20.41
N VAL A 76 -1.28 -14.18 21.08
CA VAL A 76 -2.12 -14.85 22.10
C VAL A 76 -1.45 -14.69 23.44
N SER A 77 -2.01 -13.81 24.26
CA SER A 77 -1.56 -13.51 25.63
C SER A 77 -2.77 -13.31 26.55
N GLU A 78 -2.56 -13.24 27.86
CA GLU A 78 -3.64 -12.92 28.81
C GLU A 78 -4.29 -11.57 28.49
N ALA A 79 -3.51 -10.59 28.01
CA ALA A 79 -4.01 -9.28 27.64
C ALA A 79 -4.86 -9.31 26.34
N THR A 80 -4.53 -10.17 25.36
CA THR A 80 -5.29 -10.27 24.12
C THR A 80 -6.50 -11.19 24.22
N LEU A 81 -6.49 -12.15 25.13
CA LEU A 81 -7.63 -13.02 25.42
C LEU A 81 -8.71 -12.30 26.25
N ASP A 82 -8.30 -11.47 27.18
CA ASP A 82 -9.11 -10.64 28.08
C ASP A 82 -10.47 -11.27 28.49
N PRO A 83 -10.48 -12.38 29.24
CA PRO A 83 -11.73 -13.02 29.68
C PRO A 83 -12.60 -12.10 30.55
N ALA A 84 -11.98 -11.12 31.21
CA ALA A 84 -12.69 -10.17 32.05
C ALA A 84 -13.54 -9.20 31.22
N ALA A 85 -13.01 -8.68 30.11
CA ALA A 85 -13.77 -7.83 29.19
C ALA A 85 -14.90 -8.61 28.51
N ILE A 86 -14.66 -9.89 28.14
CA ILE A 86 -15.71 -10.76 27.60
C ILE A 86 -16.86 -10.93 28.63
N HIS A 87 -16.51 -11.22 29.89
CA HIS A 87 -17.51 -11.37 30.96
C HIS A 87 -18.28 -10.07 31.19
N ALA A 88 -17.60 -8.93 31.29
CA ALA A 88 -18.22 -7.63 31.51
C ALA A 88 -19.17 -7.24 30.35
N ALA A 89 -18.76 -7.43 29.11
CA ALA A 89 -19.63 -7.17 27.97
C ALA A 89 -20.84 -8.11 27.94
N ALA A 90 -20.66 -9.40 28.18
CA ALA A 90 -21.75 -10.39 28.16
C ALA A 90 -22.79 -10.20 29.28
N THR A 91 -22.36 -9.75 30.45
CA THR A 91 -23.24 -9.50 31.61
C THR A 91 -23.73 -8.06 31.73
N GLY A 92 -23.14 -7.15 30.94
CA GLY A 92 -23.45 -5.72 30.94
C GLY A 92 -24.18 -5.25 29.68
N ALA A 93 -23.48 -4.48 28.85
CA ALA A 93 -24.05 -3.82 27.66
C ALA A 93 -24.43 -4.78 26.51
N GLY A 94 -23.95 -6.01 26.50
CA GLY A 94 -24.17 -6.99 25.44
C GLY A 94 -23.35 -6.73 24.16
N HIS A 95 -22.39 -5.79 24.18
CA HIS A 95 -21.51 -5.47 23.06
C HIS A 95 -20.18 -4.88 23.55
N PHE A 96 -19.15 -4.89 22.69
CA PHE A 96 -17.81 -4.40 23.00
C PHE A 96 -17.55 -2.95 22.56
N LEU A 97 -18.50 -2.27 21.89
CA LEU A 97 -18.26 -0.96 21.25
C LEU A 97 -17.85 0.16 22.22
N GLY A 98 -18.21 0.04 23.50
CA GLY A 98 -17.83 1.01 24.53
C GLY A 98 -16.59 0.66 25.33
N GLU A 99 -15.98 -0.48 25.07
CA GLU A 99 -14.81 -0.94 25.82
C GLU A 99 -13.56 -0.16 25.41
N ALA A 100 -12.76 0.25 26.40
CA ALA A 100 -11.54 1.03 26.16
C ALA A 100 -10.54 0.29 25.27
N GLU A 101 -10.42 -1.01 25.43
CA GLU A 101 -9.55 -1.87 24.63
C GLU A 101 -10.01 -1.92 23.16
N THR A 102 -11.31 -2.03 22.90
CA THR A 102 -11.87 -1.97 21.54
C THR A 102 -11.51 -0.66 20.86
N LEU A 103 -11.68 0.47 21.56
CA LEU A 103 -11.34 1.79 21.02
C LEU A 103 -9.85 1.94 20.75
N ALA A 104 -8.98 1.44 21.63
CA ALA A 104 -7.54 1.46 21.43
C ALA A 104 -7.14 0.64 20.19
N ARG A 105 -7.66 -0.58 20.05
CA ARG A 105 -7.32 -1.50 18.95
C ARG A 105 -7.92 -1.11 17.61
N MET A 106 -9.00 -0.33 17.57
CA MET A 106 -9.56 0.16 16.31
C MET A 106 -8.56 0.90 15.44
N ASN A 107 -7.57 1.57 16.04
CA ASN A 107 -6.57 2.34 15.30
C ASN A 107 -5.24 1.62 15.09
N THR A 108 -5.01 0.50 15.78
CA THR A 108 -3.73 -0.24 15.72
C THR A 108 -3.84 -1.57 15.00
N ASP A 109 -4.93 -2.29 15.20
CA ASP A 109 -5.07 -3.67 14.74
C ASP A 109 -5.81 -3.80 13.41
N PHE A 110 -6.48 -2.72 12.97
CA PHE A 110 -7.21 -2.70 11.71
C PHE A 110 -6.49 -1.87 10.65
N LEU A 111 -6.39 -2.43 9.46
CA LEU A 111 -5.94 -1.71 8.29
C LEU A 111 -7.10 -0.93 7.66
N TYR A 112 -6.90 0.37 7.50
CA TYR A 112 -7.82 1.25 6.77
C TYR A 112 -7.23 1.56 5.39
N PRO A 113 -7.75 0.96 4.30
CA PRO A 113 -7.26 1.20 2.96
C PRO A 113 -7.50 2.66 2.55
N GLN A 114 -6.58 3.23 1.78
CA GLN A 114 -6.70 4.59 1.25
C GLN A 114 -7.39 4.60 -0.13
N ILE A 115 -7.17 3.56 -0.92
CA ILE A 115 -7.72 3.42 -2.27
C ILE A 115 -8.91 2.47 -2.29
N GLY A 116 -8.89 1.40 -1.49
CA GLY A 116 -10.02 0.50 -1.31
C GLY A 116 -11.20 1.21 -0.63
N ASP A 117 -12.38 1.21 -1.26
CA ASP A 117 -13.59 1.83 -0.68
C ASP A 117 -14.27 0.88 0.31
N ARG A 118 -14.58 1.39 1.50
CA ARG A 118 -15.28 0.68 2.58
C ARG A 118 -16.58 1.37 3.00
N ARG A 119 -16.96 2.45 2.30
CA ARG A 119 -18.17 3.22 2.58
C ARG A 119 -19.42 2.50 2.12
N THR A 120 -20.58 2.96 2.59
CA THR A 120 -21.87 2.49 2.07
C THR A 120 -22.07 2.92 0.62
N ILE A 121 -22.95 2.23 -0.10
CA ILE A 121 -23.28 2.57 -1.49
C ILE A 121 -23.76 4.03 -1.62
N GLY A 122 -24.57 4.50 -0.68
CA GLY A 122 -25.07 5.89 -0.68
C GLY A 122 -23.93 6.90 -0.55
N GLU A 123 -23.07 6.76 0.46
CA GLU A 123 -21.90 7.62 0.64
C GLU A 123 -20.97 7.61 -0.57
N TRP A 124 -20.74 6.44 -1.18
CA TRP A 124 -19.94 6.32 -2.39
C TRP A 124 -20.56 7.05 -3.59
N GLN A 125 -21.89 6.97 -3.76
CA GLN A 125 -22.62 7.68 -4.80
C GLN A 125 -22.59 9.19 -4.59
N ASP A 126 -22.82 9.64 -3.36
CA ASP A 126 -22.81 11.06 -3.01
C ASP A 126 -21.42 11.71 -3.21
N ASP A 127 -20.35 10.91 -3.09
CA ASP A 127 -18.96 11.33 -3.33
C ASP A 127 -18.50 11.09 -4.79
N GLY A 128 -19.42 10.99 -5.74
CA GLY A 128 -19.13 10.94 -7.17
C GLY A 128 -18.79 9.55 -7.73
N ALA A 129 -19.07 8.49 -7.00
CA ALA A 129 -18.96 7.09 -7.44
C ALA A 129 -17.62 6.74 -8.11
N ALA A 130 -16.51 7.24 -7.54
CA ALA A 130 -15.18 7.00 -8.08
C ALA A 130 -14.75 5.54 -7.87
N ASP A 131 -14.27 4.88 -8.93
CA ASP A 131 -13.61 3.59 -8.85
C ASP A 131 -12.19 3.69 -8.29
N SER A 132 -11.53 2.55 -8.07
CA SER A 132 -10.17 2.51 -7.51
C SER A 132 -9.15 3.21 -8.40
N TRP A 133 -9.30 3.13 -9.72
CA TRP A 133 -8.38 3.79 -10.66
C TRP A 133 -8.49 5.32 -10.55
N LYS A 134 -9.71 5.86 -10.54
CA LYS A 134 -9.93 7.32 -10.39
C LYS A 134 -9.37 7.84 -9.07
N ARG A 135 -9.57 7.12 -7.96
CA ARG A 135 -8.99 7.49 -6.67
C ARG A 135 -7.46 7.43 -6.68
N ALA A 136 -6.89 6.38 -7.27
CA ALA A 136 -5.44 6.26 -7.42
C ALA A 136 -4.86 7.36 -8.30
N HIS A 137 -5.52 7.71 -9.42
CA HIS A 137 -5.11 8.80 -10.30
C HIS A 137 -5.12 10.16 -9.58
N ALA A 138 -6.16 10.45 -8.81
CA ALA A 138 -6.21 11.65 -7.98
C ALA A 138 -5.04 11.68 -6.98
N ARG A 139 -4.76 10.54 -6.32
CA ARG A 139 -3.66 10.43 -5.38
C ARG A 139 -2.28 10.59 -6.04
N VAL A 140 -2.09 10.03 -7.23
CA VAL A 140 -0.87 10.25 -8.03
C VAL A 140 -0.65 11.73 -8.29
N ARG A 141 -1.69 12.45 -8.72
CA ARG A 141 -1.60 13.89 -8.96
C ARG A 141 -1.22 14.68 -7.69
N GLU A 142 -1.78 14.32 -6.54
CA GLU A 142 -1.41 14.93 -5.27
C GLU A 142 0.07 14.69 -4.93
N ILE A 143 0.54 13.44 -5.10
CA ILE A 143 1.94 13.08 -4.81
C ILE A 143 2.89 13.85 -5.74
N LEU A 144 2.58 13.93 -7.03
CA LEU A 144 3.41 14.63 -8.01
C LEU A 144 3.39 16.17 -7.84
N ALA A 145 2.30 16.74 -7.33
CA ALA A 145 2.20 18.15 -7.03
C ALA A 145 2.94 18.55 -5.73
N ALA A 146 3.22 17.60 -4.86
CA ALA A 146 3.99 17.86 -3.65
C ALA A 146 5.49 18.00 -3.98
N PRO A 147 6.23 18.87 -3.25
CA PRO A 147 7.67 18.91 -3.42
C PRO A 147 8.28 17.53 -3.10
N PRO A 148 9.29 17.08 -3.87
CA PRO A 148 9.90 15.78 -3.63
C PRO A 148 10.47 15.73 -2.21
N PRO A 149 10.28 14.61 -1.48
CA PRO A 149 10.83 14.47 -0.14
C PRO A 149 12.35 14.51 -0.19
N CYS A 150 12.96 15.32 0.69
CA CYS A 150 14.40 15.30 0.88
C CYS A 150 14.77 14.04 1.67
N LEU A 151 15.26 13.01 0.99
CA LEU A 151 15.59 11.72 1.59
C LEU A 151 17.00 11.70 2.20
N ILE A 152 17.86 12.63 1.81
CA ILE A 152 19.23 12.80 2.32
C ILE A 152 19.45 14.26 2.71
N ASP A 153 20.23 14.51 3.74
CA ASP A 153 20.57 15.87 4.11
C ASP A 153 21.52 16.55 3.08
N ALA A 154 21.56 17.88 3.11
CA ALA A 154 22.32 18.65 2.12
C ALA A 154 23.84 18.39 2.18
N ALA A 155 24.37 18.05 3.37
CA ALA A 155 25.79 17.78 3.54
C ALA A 155 26.16 16.44 2.90
N LEU A 156 25.34 15.41 3.13
CA LEU A 156 25.53 14.10 2.49
C LEU A 156 25.34 14.20 0.96
N ALA A 157 24.38 14.98 0.49
CA ALA A 157 24.18 15.21 -0.93
C ALA A 157 25.43 15.84 -1.59
N ALA A 158 26.01 16.88 -0.97
CA ALA A 158 27.23 17.51 -1.45
C ALA A 158 28.44 16.57 -1.43
N GLN A 159 28.57 15.72 -0.41
CA GLN A 159 29.62 14.71 -0.34
C GLN A 159 29.47 13.72 -1.47
N LEU A 160 28.28 13.18 -1.73
CA LEU A 160 28.02 12.25 -2.83
C LEU A 160 28.33 12.86 -4.19
N GLU A 161 27.98 14.13 -4.43
CA GLU A 161 28.30 14.86 -5.65
C GLU A 161 29.82 15.06 -5.84
N THR A 162 30.57 15.13 -4.74
CA THR A 162 32.04 15.28 -4.79
C THR A 162 32.73 13.95 -5.04
N GLU A 163 32.23 12.88 -4.45
CA GLU A 163 32.85 11.53 -4.52
C GLU A 163 32.48 10.76 -5.81
N PHE A 164 31.32 11.08 -6.38
CA PHE A 164 30.79 10.39 -7.56
C PHE A 164 30.43 11.39 -8.66
N ASP A 165 30.68 11.00 -9.92
CA ASP A 165 30.26 11.78 -11.11
C ASP A 165 28.73 11.64 -11.32
N LEU A 166 27.95 12.29 -10.45
CA LEU A 166 26.50 12.26 -10.50
C LEU A 166 25.98 13.26 -11.53
N ARG A 167 25.25 12.76 -12.53
CA ARG A 167 24.55 13.62 -13.50
C ARG A 167 23.16 13.96 -12.98
N ARG A 168 22.91 15.25 -12.76
CA ARG A 168 21.56 15.74 -12.51
C ARG A 168 20.75 15.74 -13.82
N LEU A 169 19.47 15.36 -13.74
CA LEU A 169 18.54 15.56 -14.85
C LEU A 169 18.47 17.05 -15.18
N SER A 170 18.66 17.42 -16.45
CA SER A 170 18.47 18.80 -16.88
C SER A 170 17.00 19.18 -16.76
N GLY A 171 16.71 20.48 -16.50
CA GLY A 171 15.33 20.97 -16.42
C GLY A 171 14.51 20.72 -17.70
N GLU A 172 15.17 20.56 -18.85
CA GLU A 172 14.53 20.19 -20.12
C GLU A 172 14.00 18.75 -20.14
N MET A 173 14.68 17.82 -19.45
CA MET A 173 14.20 16.43 -19.32
C MET A 173 12.99 16.32 -18.40
N THR A 174 12.90 17.17 -17.38
CA THR A 174 11.75 17.24 -16.46
C THR A 174 10.52 17.82 -17.18
N ALA A 175 10.71 18.87 -17.99
CA ALA A 175 9.63 19.51 -18.77
C ALA A 175 9.08 18.61 -19.91
N ALA A 176 9.93 17.74 -20.49
CA ALA A 176 9.50 16.80 -21.54
C ALA A 176 8.56 15.70 -21.01
N GLN A 177 8.64 15.33 -19.74
CA GLN A 177 7.71 14.39 -19.11
C GLN A 177 6.33 15.00 -18.86
N GLU A 178 6.24 16.29 -18.54
CA GLU A 178 4.97 16.99 -18.32
C GLU A 178 4.15 17.17 -19.63
N SER A 179 4.80 17.12 -20.80
CA SER A 179 4.12 17.33 -22.09
C SER A 179 3.57 16.05 -22.74
N GLN A 180 3.80 14.88 -22.17
CA GLN A 180 3.30 13.60 -22.67
C GLN A 180 2.00 13.13 -22.00
N ASP A 181 1.53 13.84 -20.97
CA ASP A 181 0.32 13.51 -20.21
C ASP A 181 -0.91 14.36 -20.61
N VAL A 182 -1.04 14.71 -21.89
CA VAL A 182 -2.23 15.37 -22.45
C VAL A 182 -3.02 14.43 -23.34
#